data_f20969b9cff5ca3200ee08717ad4f6e9
#
_entry.id   f20969b9cff5ca3200ee08717ad4f6e9
#
_cell.length_a   1.000
_cell.length_b   1.000
_cell.length_c   1.000
_cell.angle_alpha   90.00
_cell.angle_beta   90.00
_cell.angle_gamma   90.00
#
_symmetry.space_group_name_H-M   'P 1'
#
loop_
_entity.id
_entity.type
_entity.pdbx_description
1 polymer ?
#
loop_
_entity_poly.entity_id
_entity_poly.type
_entity_poly.pdbx_seq_one_letter_code
_entity_poly.pdbx_strand_id
1 'polypeptide(L)'
;MKRSALAASVLSVVVLTGLTACGGGGSKTDAADEPGAGATASRAEEVSPAERLAKIVITKADVDGYEVNEPSAEFVFAKSPDEVTLDKKVCAPLAYAMNQLPLGEAQADLTRAASKDGLNSGYTYVTLTTYEDGGAKSAMAGLSKAVASCGDGFTAKSKSGTSPYDSVTAEPTTKSGDESLAFKSTMTVLGTTHTLHSAAVRRDDVIAVYFSVDGRAIAESRPSDTKLAPAVVEAQNAKLD
;
A
#
# COMPACT_ATOMS: atom_id res chain seq x y z
N MET A 1 -43.16 14.52 22.74
CA MET A 1 -43.21 15.73 23.54
C MET A 1 -41.81 16.19 23.88
N LYS A 2 -41.52 17.51 23.70
CA LYS A 2 -40.29 18.28 24.00
C LYS A 2 -39.13 17.99 23.04
N ARG A 3 -38.84 18.80 22.01
CA ARG A 3 -38.50 20.23 21.81
C ARG A 3 -37.10 20.58 22.33
N SER A 4 -36.26 20.90 21.32
CA SER A 4 -35.38 22.07 21.15
C SER A 4 -34.00 22.01 21.82
N ALA A 5 -32.90 22.19 21.06
CA ALA A 5 -32.32 23.51 20.90
C ALA A 5 -31.23 23.52 19.84
N LEU A 6 -31.34 24.46 18.91
CA LEU A 6 -30.34 24.97 17.98
C LEU A 6 -29.28 25.77 18.75
N ALA A 7 -28.02 25.60 18.42
CA ALA A 7 -27.00 26.60 18.71
C ALA A 7 -26.13 26.82 17.47
N ALA A 8 -26.33 27.96 16.85
CA ALA A 8 -25.49 28.57 15.83
C ALA A 8 -24.32 29.30 16.51
N SER A 9 -23.13 29.23 15.98
CA SER A 9 -22.02 30.14 16.32
C SER A 9 -21.10 30.27 15.11
N VAL A 10 -21.29 31.31 14.40
CA VAL A 10 -20.52 32.54 14.18
C VAL A 10 -19.10 32.34 13.58
N LEU A 11 -19.05 32.76 12.28
CA LEU A 11 -17.83 33.09 11.52
C LEU A 11 -17.02 34.20 12.25
N SER A 12 -15.71 34.05 12.24
CA SER A 12 -14.77 35.16 12.42
C SER A 12 -13.74 35.15 11.31
N VAL A 13 -13.92 36.04 10.36
CA VAL A 13 -12.95 36.43 9.34
C VAL A 13 -12.06 37.52 9.96
N VAL A 14 -10.76 37.28 10.05
CA VAL A 14 -9.76 38.31 10.36
C VAL A 14 -8.96 38.58 9.11
N VAL A 15 -9.22 39.73 8.51
CA VAL A 15 -8.42 40.36 7.44
C VAL A 15 -7.42 41.29 8.12
N LEU A 16 -6.12 41.02 7.99
CA LEU A 16 -5.07 41.97 8.35
C LEU A 16 -4.44 42.52 7.06
N THR A 17 -4.83 43.74 6.74
CA THR A 17 -4.14 44.60 5.78
C THR A 17 -3.09 45.41 6.52
N GLY A 18 -1.83 45.18 6.22
CA GLY A 18 -0.69 45.97 6.68
C GLY A 18 -0.22 46.93 5.57
N LEU A 19 -0.58 48.22 5.65
CA LEU A 19 0.04 49.29 4.89
C LEU A 19 1.26 49.79 5.63
N THR A 20 2.41 49.81 4.99
CA THR A 20 3.55 50.59 5.48
C THR A 20 3.78 51.79 4.59
N ALA A 21 3.72 52.94 5.20
CA ALA A 21 3.87 54.23 4.62
C ALA A 21 5.35 54.64 4.42
N CYS A 22 5.53 55.43 3.41
CA CYS A 22 6.69 56.19 2.98
C CYS A 22 7.13 57.27 4.00
N GLY A 23 8.40 57.57 4.00
CA GLY A 23 8.98 58.85 4.44
C GLY A 23 10.47 58.74 4.32
N GLY A 24 11.18 59.44 3.57
CA GLY A 24 11.35 60.72 3.07
C GLY A 24 12.78 61.22 3.34
N GLY A 25 13.54 61.62 2.27
CA GLY A 25 14.57 62.61 2.41
C GLY A 25 15.99 62.28 1.97
N GLY A 26 16.39 62.74 0.77
CA GLY A 26 17.66 63.50 0.64
C GLY A 26 18.81 62.90 -0.17
N SER A 27 18.93 63.39 -1.45
CA SER A 27 20.13 63.83 -2.22
C SER A 27 21.17 62.80 -2.75
N LYS A 28 21.09 62.70 -4.10
CA LYS A 28 22.16 62.73 -5.15
C LYS A 28 23.43 61.90 -4.97
N THR A 29 23.68 60.97 -5.86
CA THR A 29 24.63 61.06 -7.00
C THR A 29 24.62 59.77 -7.82
N ASP A 30 24.86 59.98 -9.16
CA ASP A 30 24.88 59.02 -10.25
C ASP A 30 25.69 57.73 -10.04
N ALA A 31 25.14 56.58 -10.48
CA ALA A 31 25.78 55.61 -11.37
C ALA A 31 24.77 54.51 -11.75
N ALA A 32 24.68 54.25 -13.05
CA ALA A 32 23.91 53.17 -13.65
C ALA A 32 24.39 51.80 -13.15
N ASP A 33 23.45 50.92 -12.74
CA ASP A 33 23.65 49.48 -12.83
C ASP A 33 22.31 48.80 -12.97
N GLU A 34 22.26 47.76 -13.82
CA GLU A 34 21.09 47.06 -14.31
C GLU A 34 20.26 46.43 -13.19
N PRO A 35 18.92 46.29 -13.36
CA PRO A 35 18.11 45.49 -12.48
C PRO A 35 18.35 44.01 -12.83
N GLY A 36 19.16 43.33 -12.01
CA GLY A 36 19.26 41.91 -11.99
C GLY A 36 17.88 41.29 -11.82
N ALA A 37 17.38 40.68 -12.87
CA ALA A 37 16.19 39.85 -12.86
C ALA A 37 16.45 38.71 -11.85
N GLY A 38 15.89 38.83 -10.67
CA GLY A 38 15.77 37.71 -9.72
C GLY A 38 15.04 36.58 -10.40
N ALA A 39 15.78 35.62 -10.92
CA ALA A 39 15.24 34.34 -11.33
C ALA A 39 14.62 33.68 -10.09
N THR A 40 13.32 33.81 -9.95
CA THR A 40 12.54 32.89 -9.11
C THR A 40 12.74 31.52 -9.74
N ALA A 41 13.73 30.78 -9.22
CA ALA A 41 13.85 29.36 -9.52
C ALA A 41 12.52 28.72 -9.10
N SER A 42 11.70 28.37 -10.10
CA SER A 42 10.55 27.51 -9.92
C SER A 42 11.08 26.21 -9.35
N ARG A 43 10.92 26.02 -8.04
CA ARG A 43 11.19 24.76 -7.39
C ARG A 43 10.24 23.77 -8.06
N ALA A 44 10.79 22.87 -8.87
CA ALA A 44 10.00 21.76 -9.41
C ALA A 44 9.29 21.11 -8.23
N GLU A 45 7.97 21.04 -8.30
CA GLU A 45 7.16 20.42 -7.25
C GLU A 45 7.59 18.95 -7.18
N GLU A 46 8.20 18.58 -6.08
CA GLU A 46 8.69 17.22 -5.86
C GLU A 46 7.46 16.31 -5.80
N VAL A 47 7.37 15.33 -6.71
CA VAL A 47 6.26 14.36 -6.79
C VAL A 47 6.23 13.57 -5.47
N SER A 48 5.10 13.60 -4.78
CA SER A 48 4.95 12.89 -3.51
C SER A 48 5.09 11.37 -3.67
N PRO A 49 5.50 10.63 -2.61
CA PRO A 49 5.56 9.17 -2.63
C PRO A 49 4.26 8.50 -3.11
N ALA A 50 3.11 8.99 -2.65
CA ALA A 50 1.81 8.48 -3.07
C ALA A 50 1.51 8.72 -4.56
N GLU A 51 1.82 9.91 -5.09
CA GLU A 51 1.66 10.20 -6.53
C GLU A 51 2.61 9.37 -7.39
N ARG A 52 3.80 9.06 -6.88
CA ARG A 52 4.72 8.16 -7.56
C ARG A 52 4.15 6.76 -7.67
N LEU A 53 3.60 6.18 -6.59
CA LEU A 53 2.93 4.88 -6.60
C LEU A 53 1.71 4.88 -7.54
N ALA A 54 0.92 5.95 -7.55
CA ALA A 54 -0.25 6.06 -8.43
C ALA A 54 0.10 6.03 -9.93
N LYS A 55 1.32 6.43 -10.33
CA LYS A 55 1.79 6.37 -11.71
C LYS A 55 2.25 4.98 -12.13
N ILE A 56 2.75 4.17 -11.19
CA ILE A 56 3.34 2.86 -11.48
C ILE A 56 2.45 1.68 -11.08
N VAL A 57 1.33 1.91 -10.38
CA VAL A 57 0.38 0.83 -10.10
C VAL A 57 -0.35 0.40 -11.37
N ILE A 58 -0.66 -0.90 -11.47
CA ILE A 58 -1.48 -1.42 -12.57
C ILE A 58 -2.88 -0.80 -12.58
N THR A 59 -3.40 -0.68 -13.79
CA THR A 59 -4.77 -0.27 -14.09
C THR A 59 -5.45 -1.33 -14.96
N LYS A 60 -6.75 -1.19 -15.21
CA LYS A 60 -7.47 -2.06 -16.14
C LYS A 60 -6.87 -2.08 -17.54
N ALA A 61 -6.26 -0.99 -17.97
CA ALA A 61 -5.63 -0.90 -19.30
C ALA A 61 -4.33 -1.71 -19.42
N ASP A 62 -3.73 -2.09 -18.31
CA ASP A 62 -2.45 -2.81 -18.27
C ASP A 62 -2.64 -4.35 -18.30
N VAL A 63 -3.87 -4.86 -18.05
CA VAL A 63 -4.10 -6.31 -17.91
C VAL A 63 -5.39 -6.73 -18.63
N ASP A 64 -5.24 -7.24 -19.86
CA ASP A 64 -6.37 -7.66 -20.68
C ASP A 64 -7.24 -8.72 -20.01
N GLY A 65 -8.54 -8.51 -20.04
CA GLY A 65 -9.53 -9.44 -19.49
C GLY A 65 -9.64 -9.44 -17.96
N TYR A 66 -9.01 -8.45 -17.28
CA TYR A 66 -9.15 -8.25 -15.84
C TYR A 66 -9.86 -6.94 -15.51
N GLU A 67 -10.69 -6.98 -14.48
CA GLU A 67 -11.07 -5.78 -13.75
C GLU A 67 -10.00 -5.47 -12.71
N VAL A 68 -9.56 -4.21 -12.64
CA VAL A 68 -8.58 -3.73 -11.67
C VAL A 68 -9.20 -2.55 -10.92
N ASN A 69 -9.44 -2.73 -9.64
CA ASN A 69 -10.17 -1.77 -8.80
C ASN A 69 -9.45 -1.53 -7.47
N GLU A 70 -9.88 -0.54 -6.72
CA GLU A 70 -9.53 -0.42 -5.30
C GLU A 70 -10.18 -1.57 -4.52
N PRO A 71 -9.51 -2.09 -3.46
CA PRO A 71 -10.12 -3.08 -2.59
C PRO A 71 -11.40 -2.56 -1.95
N SER A 72 -12.42 -3.42 -1.85
CA SER A 72 -13.63 -3.06 -1.11
C SER A 72 -13.32 -2.94 0.38
N ALA A 73 -13.77 -1.86 1.01
CA ALA A 73 -13.57 -1.62 2.44
C ALA A 73 -14.17 -2.72 3.34
N GLU A 74 -15.16 -3.46 2.84
CA GLU A 74 -15.80 -4.57 3.56
C GLU A 74 -14.85 -5.77 3.76
N PHE A 75 -13.85 -5.93 2.87
CA PHE A 75 -12.91 -7.05 2.89
C PHE A 75 -11.53 -6.66 3.44
N VAL A 76 -11.39 -5.44 3.95
CA VAL A 76 -10.14 -4.99 4.57
C VAL A 76 -10.02 -5.57 5.98
N PHE A 77 -8.97 -6.36 6.21
CA PHE A 77 -8.70 -6.98 7.50
C PHE A 77 -8.31 -5.96 8.57
N ALA A 78 -7.45 -5.00 8.22
CA ALA A 78 -7.02 -3.90 9.07
C ALA A 78 -6.66 -2.70 8.19
N LYS A 79 -6.78 -1.48 8.73
CA LYS A 79 -6.43 -0.25 7.99
C LYS A 79 -4.96 0.10 8.09
N SER A 80 -4.28 -0.40 9.12
CA SER A 80 -2.86 -0.18 9.36
C SER A 80 -2.25 -1.37 10.10
N PRO A 81 -0.91 -1.55 10.06
CA PRO A 81 -0.21 -2.55 10.84
C PRO A 81 -0.50 -2.50 12.35
N ASP A 82 -0.72 -1.31 12.91
CA ASP A 82 -0.99 -1.13 14.34
C ASP A 82 -2.33 -1.72 14.81
N GLU A 83 -3.25 -1.95 13.89
CA GLU A 83 -4.53 -2.60 14.18
C GLU A 83 -4.42 -4.13 14.23
N VAL A 84 -3.25 -4.69 13.90
CA VAL A 84 -3.02 -6.14 13.83
C VAL A 84 -2.27 -6.64 15.08
N THR A 85 -2.84 -7.61 15.74
CA THR A 85 -2.22 -8.31 16.87
C THR A 85 -1.85 -9.73 16.46
N LEU A 86 -0.66 -10.20 16.84
CA LEU A 86 -0.12 -11.49 16.46
C LEU A 86 0.29 -12.30 17.70
N ASP A 87 0.07 -13.60 17.67
CA ASP A 87 0.59 -14.54 18.66
C ASP A 87 2.12 -14.72 18.53
N LYS A 88 2.64 -14.64 17.28
CA LYS A 88 4.07 -14.70 16.96
C LYS A 88 4.51 -13.42 16.24
N LYS A 89 5.12 -12.48 16.94
CA LYS A 89 5.53 -11.19 16.37
C LYS A 89 6.47 -11.29 15.16
N VAL A 90 7.31 -12.33 15.10
CA VAL A 90 8.20 -12.55 13.95
C VAL A 90 7.44 -12.79 12.63
N CYS A 91 6.17 -13.21 12.71
CA CYS A 91 5.31 -13.48 11.56
C CYS A 91 4.55 -12.23 11.07
N ALA A 92 4.77 -11.05 11.67
CA ALA A 92 4.09 -9.82 11.28
C ALA A 92 4.21 -9.50 9.78
N PRO A 93 5.39 -9.60 9.13
CA PRO A 93 5.49 -9.33 7.70
C PRO A 93 4.61 -10.24 6.84
N LEU A 94 4.39 -11.50 7.24
CA LEU A 94 3.48 -12.41 6.53
C LEU A 94 2.02 -11.99 6.69
N ALA A 95 1.61 -11.64 7.91
CA ALA A 95 0.26 -11.13 8.15
C ALA A 95 0.00 -9.87 7.32
N TYR A 96 0.96 -8.97 7.22
CA TYR A 96 0.83 -7.75 6.43
C TYR A 96 0.75 -8.05 4.94
N ALA A 97 1.65 -8.88 4.40
CA ALA A 97 1.65 -9.28 3.00
C ALA A 97 0.32 -9.90 2.55
N MET A 98 -0.29 -10.74 3.39
CA MET A 98 -1.56 -11.43 3.09
C MET A 98 -2.81 -10.61 3.44
N ASN A 99 -2.66 -9.40 3.97
CA ASN A 99 -3.77 -8.53 4.32
C ASN A 99 -3.64 -7.11 3.76
N GLN A 100 -2.89 -6.95 2.65
CA GLN A 100 -2.80 -5.69 1.90
C GLN A 100 -2.22 -4.52 2.74
N LEU A 101 -1.36 -4.85 3.69
CA LEU A 101 -0.70 -3.86 4.55
C LEU A 101 0.77 -3.68 4.12
N PRO A 102 1.35 -2.50 4.33
CA PRO A 102 2.75 -2.26 4.04
C PRO A 102 3.68 -3.11 4.92
N LEU A 103 4.80 -3.53 4.37
CA LEU A 103 5.86 -4.23 5.08
C LEU A 103 6.77 -3.21 5.77
N GLY A 104 6.82 -3.21 7.11
CA GLY A 104 7.68 -2.27 7.85
C GLY A 104 7.19 -0.81 7.77
N GLU A 105 8.13 0.15 7.87
CA GLU A 105 7.81 1.57 7.90
C GLU A 105 7.79 2.15 6.48
N ALA A 106 6.59 2.40 5.97
CA ALA A 106 6.34 2.90 4.63
C ALA A 106 6.25 4.43 4.59
N GLN A 107 6.69 5.05 3.49
CA GLN A 107 6.38 6.45 3.17
C GLN A 107 4.98 6.59 2.58
N ALA A 108 4.59 5.63 1.74
CA ALA A 108 3.25 5.52 1.17
C ALA A 108 3.00 4.07 0.74
N ASP A 109 1.73 3.70 0.68
CA ASP A 109 1.28 2.45 0.10
C ASP A 109 0.02 2.64 -0.75
N LEU A 110 -0.21 1.71 -1.67
CA LEU A 110 -1.35 1.73 -2.57
C LEU A 110 -1.70 0.30 -3.00
N THR A 111 -2.97 -0.10 -2.86
CA THR A 111 -3.42 -1.43 -3.24
C THR A 111 -4.40 -1.41 -4.41
N ARG A 112 -4.31 -2.42 -5.28
CA ARG A 112 -5.28 -2.77 -6.30
C ARG A 112 -5.71 -4.22 -6.16
N ALA A 113 -6.97 -4.49 -6.48
CA ALA A 113 -7.58 -5.81 -6.56
C ALA A 113 -7.87 -6.14 -8.02
N ALA A 114 -7.28 -7.22 -8.53
CA ALA A 114 -7.46 -7.67 -9.91
C ALA A 114 -8.20 -9.00 -9.95
N SER A 115 -9.22 -9.12 -10.80
CA SER A 115 -9.96 -10.37 -11.02
C SER A 115 -10.51 -10.43 -12.45
N LYS A 116 -10.73 -11.65 -12.98
CA LYS A 116 -11.35 -11.83 -14.31
C LYS A 116 -12.87 -11.73 -14.28
N ASP A 117 -13.49 -12.22 -13.22
CA ASP A 117 -14.95 -12.35 -13.10
C ASP A 117 -15.40 -12.02 -11.66
N GLY A 118 -14.84 -10.94 -11.11
CA GLY A 118 -15.17 -10.48 -9.77
C GLY A 118 -15.09 -11.61 -8.74
N LEU A 119 -16.13 -11.77 -7.93
CA LEU A 119 -16.21 -12.80 -6.89
C LEU A 119 -16.18 -14.24 -7.42
N ASN A 120 -16.38 -14.47 -8.72
CA ASN A 120 -16.45 -15.83 -9.26
C ASN A 120 -15.08 -16.44 -9.59
N SER A 121 -14.02 -15.66 -9.65
CA SER A 121 -12.69 -16.11 -10.11
C SER A 121 -11.56 -15.97 -9.11
N GLY A 122 -11.83 -15.56 -7.90
CA GLY A 122 -10.81 -15.17 -6.95
C GLY A 122 -10.11 -13.85 -7.35
N TYR A 123 -9.33 -13.32 -6.44
CA TYR A 123 -8.60 -12.06 -6.59
C TYR A 123 -7.10 -12.26 -6.49
N THR A 124 -6.35 -11.48 -7.26
CA THR A 124 -4.95 -11.16 -7.00
C THR A 124 -4.88 -9.70 -6.55
N TYR A 125 -4.50 -9.48 -5.31
CA TYR A 125 -4.21 -8.16 -4.79
C TYR A 125 -2.77 -7.77 -5.09
N VAL A 126 -2.55 -6.51 -5.39
CA VAL A 126 -1.23 -5.91 -5.62
C VAL A 126 -1.10 -4.73 -4.69
N THR A 127 -0.21 -4.81 -3.71
CA THR A 127 0.11 -3.72 -2.79
C THR A 127 1.49 -3.19 -3.11
N LEU A 128 1.57 -1.95 -3.55
CA LEU A 128 2.82 -1.22 -3.73
C LEU A 128 3.13 -0.44 -2.47
N THR A 129 4.38 -0.47 -2.06
CA THR A 129 4.87 0.30 -0.91
C THR A 129 6.19 0.96 -1.27
N THR A 130 6.34 2.25 -0.97
CA THR A 130 7.62 2.97 -1.12
C THR A 130 8.22 3.30 0.24
N TYR A 131 9.54 3.35 0.30
CA TYR A 131 10.32 3.48 1.54
C TYR A 131 11.37 4.58 1.43
N GLU A 132 11.88 5.01 2.58
CA GLU A 132 13.14 5.74 2.66
C GLU A 132 14.34 4.81 2.40
N ASP A 133 15.51 5.41 2.25
CA ASP A 133 16.76 4.69 1.93
C ASP A 133 17.00 3.47 2.83
N GLY A 134 17.11 2.31 2.19
CA GLY A 134 17.36 1.04 2.87
C GLY A 134 16.12 0.37 3.48
N GLY A 135 14.98 1.09 3.57
CA GLY A 135 13.74 0.57 4.15
C GLY A 135 13.18 -0.63 3.38
N ALA A 136 13.15 -0.56 2.06
CA ALA A 136 12.69 -1.66 1.21
C ALA A 136 13.53 -2.95 1.38
N LYS A 137 14.87 -2.83 1.48
CA LYS A 137 15.74 -3.98 1.75
C LYS A 137 15.47 -4.58 3.12
N SER A 138 15.28 -3.73 4.13
CA SER A 138 14.97 -4.18 5.50
C SER A 138 13.62 -4.89 5.56
N ALA A 139 12.60 -4.38 4.85
CA ALA A 139 11.29 -5.00 4.76
C ALA A 139 11.32 -6.37 4.07
N MET A 140 12.05 -6.51 2.95
CA MET A 140 12.25 -7.80 2.27
C MET A 140 13.00 -8.80 3.15
N ALA A 141 14.06 -8.39 3.83
CA ALA A 141 14.78 -9.23 4.78
C ALA A 141 13.89 -9.70 5.94
N GLY A 142 13.03 -8.81 6.46
CA GLY A 142 12.02 -9.13 7.45
C GLY A 142 11.02 -10.17 6.97
N LEU A 143 10.50 -10.04 5.75
CA LEU A 143 9.59 -10.99 5.13
C LEU A 143 10.27 -12.36 4.91
N SER A 144 11.50 -12.38 4.40
CA SER A 144 12.28 -13.60 4.21
C SER A 144 12.49 -14.36 5.53
N LYS A 145 12.87 -13.62 6.59
CA LYS A 145 13.00 -14.18 7.94
C LYS A 145 11.67 -14.75 8.45
N ALA A 146 10.57 -14.06 8.22
CA ALA A 146 9.24 -14.51 8.64
C ALA A 146 8.83 -15.80 7.93
N VAL A 147 9.07 -15.92 6.60
CA VAL A 147 8.83 -17.18 5.85
C VAL A 147 9.60 -18.34 6.44
N ALA A 148 10.89 -18.14 6.79
CA ALA A 148 11.73 -19.18 7.38
C ALA A 148 11.33 -19.55 8.82
N SER A 149 10.70 -18.63 9.56
CA SER A 149 10.44 -18.80 11.02
C SER A 149 9.01 -19.24 11.35
N CYS A 150 8.07 -19.10 10.40
CA CYS A 150 6.64 -19.27 10.65
C CYS A 150 6.04 -20.50 9.95
N GLY A 151 6.86 -21.51 9.65
CA GLY A 151 6.42 -22.75 8.99
C GLY A 151 5.26 -23.46 9.69
N ASP A 152 5.24 -23.43 11.04
CA ASP A 152 4.18 -24.02 11.88
C ASP A 152 2.99 -23.07 12.11
N GLY A 153 2.81 -22.11 11.22
CA GLY A 153 1.68 -21.19 11.25
C GLY A 153 1.74 -20.13 12.37
N PHE A 154 0.73 -19.28 12.39
CA PHE A 154 0.52 -18.21 13.36
C PHE A 154 -0.93 -17.70 13.29
N THR A 155 -1.32 -16.85 14.24
CA THR A 155 -2.64 -16.21 14.24
C THR A 155 -2.52 -14.71 14.22
N ALA A 156 -3.21 -14.07 13.26
CA ALA A 156 -3.40 -12.62 13.19
C ALA A 156 -4.82 -12.24 13.62
N LYS A 157 -4.96 -11.16 14.38
CA LYS A 157 -6.24 -10.63 14.86
C LYS A 157 -6.34 -9.15 14.58
N SER A 158 -7.53 -8.70 14.17
CA SER A 158 -7.89 -7.31 14.04
C SER A 158 -9.32 -7.09 14.56
N LYS A 159 -9.84 -5.87 14.42
CA LYS A 159 -11.27 -5.59 14.70
C LYS A 159 -12.21 -6.33 13.73
N SER A 160 -11.75 -6.62 12.52
CA SER A 160 -12.56 -7.31 11.49
C SER A 160 -12.62 -8.83 11.72
N GLY A 161 -11.74 -9.41 12.53
CA GLY A 161 -11.75 -10.84 12.81
C GLY A 161 -10.41 -11.45 13.18
N THR A 162 -10.37 -12.77 13.07
CA THR A 162 -9.18 -13.58 13.33
C THR A 162 -8.85 -14.41 12.10
N SER A 163 -7.60 -14.38 11.68
CA SER A 163 -7.06 -15.18 10.57
C SER A 163 -6.04 -16.17 11.13
N PRO A 164 -6.42 -17.46 11.29
CA PRO A 164 -5.48 -18.51 11.64
C PRO A 164 -4.76 -18.98 10.38
N TYR A 165 -3.45 -18.88 10.35
CA TYR A 165 -2.59 -19.46 9.31
C TYR A 165 -1.97 -20.72 9.84
N ASP A 166 -2.31 -21.88 9.26
CA ASP A 166 -1.91 -23.19 9.77
C ASP A 166 -0.47 -23.55 9.39
N SER A 167 -0.02 -23.06 8.23
CA SER A 167 1.35 -23.27 7.74
C SER A 167 1.81 -22.17 6.83
N VAL A 168 3.13 -21.99 6.72
CA VAL A 168 3.79 -21.15 5.72
C VAL A 168 4.91 -21.95 5.07
N THR A 169 4.99 -21.93 3.73
CA THR A 169 6.02 -22.65 2.98
C THR A 169 6.55 -21.76 1.87
N ALA A 170 7.88 -21.65 1.76
CA ALA A 170 8.51 -20.96 0.64
C ALA A 170 8.16 -21.66 -0.68
N GLU A 171 7.97 -20.87 -1.74
CA GLU A 171 7.72 -21.36 -3.10
C GLU A 171 8.85 -20.92 -4.05
N PRO A 172 9.12 -21.70 -5.10
CA PRO A 172 10.02 -21.25 -6.18
C PRO A 172 9.47 -19.95 -6.79
N THR A 173 10.37 -19.01 -7.06
CA THR A 173 10.03 -17.77 -7.76
C THR A 173 10.98 -17.53 -8.93
N THR A 174 10.47 -16.94 -10.01
CA THR A 174 11.31 -16.41 -11.08
C THR A 174 11.93 -15.11 -10.57
N LYS A 175 13.25 -14.96 -10.81
CA LYS A 175 13.94 -13.73 -10.45
C LYS A 175 13.31 -12.53 -11.18
N SER A 176 12.83 -11.56 -10.42
CA SER A 176 12.28 -10.31 -10.92
C SER A 176 12.75 -9.18 -10.00
N GLY A 177 12.90 -7.97 -10.55
CA GLY A 177 13.45 -6.84 -9.83
C GLY A 177 14.86 -7.10 -9.29
N ASP A 178 15.21 -6.41 -8.22
CA ASP A 178 16.48 -6.59 -7.50
C ASP A 178 16.43 -7.80 -6.58
N GLU A 179 15.25 -8.06 -6.00
CA GLU A 179 15.00 -9.15 -5.06
C GLU A 179 13.57 -9.65 -5.23
N SER A 180 13.38 -10.97 -5.18
CA SER A 180 12.06 -11.58 -5.27
C SER A 180 11.94 -12.77 -4.32
N LEU A 181 10.74 -12.97 -3.78
CA LEU A 181 10.38 -14.01 -2.82
C LEU A 181 8.96 -14.48 -3.10
N ALA A 182 8.70 -15.78 -3.01
CA ALA A 182 7.36 -16.34 -3.06
C ALA A 182 7.12 -17.32 -1.92
N PHE A 183 5.89 -17.39 -1.44
CA PHE A 183 5.48 -18.33 -0.41
C PHE A 183 3.99 -18.64 -0.54
N LYS A 184 3.58 -19.74 0.04
CA LYS A 184 2.18 -20.08 0.26
C LYS A 184 1.90 -20.24 1.74
N SER A 185 0.67 -20.00 2.12
CA SER A 185 0.15 -20.33 3.45
C SER A 185 -1.15 -21.13 3.32
N THR A 186 -1.43 -21.94 4.32
CA THR A 186 -2.75 -22.57 4.47
C THR A 186 -3.49 -21.95 5.63
N MET A 187 -4.80 -21.85 5.52
CA MET A 187 -5.68 -21.47 6.62
C MET A 187 -6.92 -22.34 6.61
N THR A 188 -7.40 -22.70 7.81
CA THR A 188 -8.63 -23.46 7.96
C THR A 188 -9.72 -22.58 8.54
N VAL A 189 -10.79 -22.38 7.74
CA VAL A 189 -11.96 -21.58 8.11
C VAL A 189 -13.18 -22.48 8.04
N LEU A 190 -13.96 -22.54 9.12
CA LEU A 190 -15.15 -23.39 9.22
C LEU A 190 -14.90 -24.86 8.84
N GLY A 191 -13.72 -25.39 9.17
CA GLY A 191 -13.34 -26.77 8.89
C GLY A 191 -12.87 -27.03 7.44
N THR A 192 -12.73 -25.97 6.63
CA THR A 192 -12.28 -26.07 5.23
C THR A 192 -10.93 -25.40 5.06
N THR A 193 -9.99 -26.09 4.42
CA THR A 193 -8.65 -25.58 4.17
C THR A 193 -8.58 -24.79 2.87
N HIS A 194 -7.97 -23.62 2.95
CA HIS A 194 -7.69 -22.72 1.82
C HIS A 194 -6.18 -22.52 1.70
N THR A 195 -5.67 -22.58 0.48
CA THR A 195 -4.27 -22.25 0.19
C THR A 195 -4.23 -20.87 -0.45
N LEU A 196 -3.38 -20.02 0.11
CA LEU A 196 -3.14 -18.64 -0.29
C LEU A 196 -1.73 -18.54 -0.85
N HIS A 197 -1.56 -17.93 -2.01
CA HIS A 197 -0.26 -17.72 -2.64
C HIS A 197 0.12 -16.25 -2.57
N SER A 198 1.39 -16.00 -2.28
CA SER A 198 1.94 -14.65 -2.17
C SER A 198 3.32 -14.57 -2.80
N ALA A 199 3.63 -13.41 -3.34
CA ALA A 199 4.97 -13.07 -3.81
C ALA A 199 5.30 -11.62 -3.46
N ALA A 200 6.57 -11.30 -3.35
CA ALA A 200 7.07 -9.95 -3.19
C ALA A 200 8.23 -9.71 -4.16
N VAL A 201 8.24 -8.55 -4.78
CA VAL A 201 9.29 -8.10 -5.70
C VAL A 201 9.74 -6.70 -5.27
N ARG A 202 11.03 -6.51 -5.04
CA ARG A 202 11.63 -5.22 -4.76
C ARG A 202 12.33 -4.68 -6.00
N ARG A 203 12.09 -3.42 -6.30
CA ARG A 203 12.88 -2.62 -7.23
C ARG A 203 13.22 -1.29 -6.54
N ASP A 204 14.50 -1.03 -6.37
CA ASP A 204 15.02 0.14 -5.65
C ASP A 204 14.38 0.30 -4.27
N ASP A 205 13.61 1.35 -4.05
CA ASP A 205 12.91 1.71 -2.83
C ASP A 205 11.41 1.31 -2.84
N VAL A 206 10.96 0.57 -3.86
CA VAL A 206 9.57 0.10 -3.96
C VAL A 206 9.50 -1.41 -3.79
N ILE A 207 8.49 -1.87 -3.07
CA ILE A 207 8.10 -3.29 -3.00
C ILE A 207 6.69 -3.44 -3.58
N ALA A 208 6.52 -4.39 -4.50
CA ALA A 208 5.22 -4.91 -4.88
C ALA A 208 4.97 -6.24 -4.16
N VAL A 209 3.91 -6.31 -3.38
CA VAL A 209 3.43 -7.55 -2.76
C VAL A 209 2.20 -8.02 -3.50
N TYR A 210 2.20 -9.28 -3.89
CA TYR A 210 1.09 -9.98 -4.54
C TYR A 210 0.50 -10.98 -3.56
N PHE A 211 -0.83 -11.04 -3.53
CA PHE A 211 -1.56 -11.97 -2.66
C PHE A 211 -2.82 -12.46 -3.37
N SER A 212 -3.06 -13.78 -3.37
CA SER A 212 -4.25 -14.37 -3.98
C SER A 212 -5.20 -14.96 -2.95
N VAL A 213 -6.50 -14.79 -3.18
CA VAL A 213 -7.56 -15.35 -2.34
C VAL A 213 -8.84 -15.57 -3.14
N ASP A 214 -9.55 -16.65 -2.85
CA ASP A 214 -10.92 -16.88 -3.30
C ASP A 214 -11.91 -16.67 -2.15
N GLY A 215 -12.36 -15.41 -2.00
CA GLY A 215 -13.31 -15.03 -0.95
C GLY A 215 -14.65 -15.75 -1.05
N ARG A 216 -15.10 -16.10 -2.26
CA ARG A 216 -16.33 -16.85 -2.46
C ARG A 216 -16.19 -18.30 -1.97
N ALA A 217 -15.09 -18.97 -2.29
CA ALA A 217 -14.83 -20.31 -1.79
C ALA A 217 -14.80 -20.35 -0.25
N ILE A 218 -14.20 -19.32 0.39
CA ILE A 218 -14.22 -19.17 1.84
C ILE A 218 -15.65 -19.02 2.37
N ALA A 219 -16.44 -18.12 1.79
CA ALA A 219 -17.83 -17.89 2.20
C ALA A 219 -18.74 -19.12 2.00
N GLU A 220 -18.49 -19.92 0.97
CA GLU A 220 -19.23 -21.13 0.66
C GLU A 220 -18.64 -22.39 1.34
N SER A 221 -17.61 -22.24 2.18
CA SER A 221 -16.89 -23.35 2.84
C SER A 221 -16.41 -24.41 1.83
N ARG A 222 -15.91 -23.98 0.67
CA ARG A 222 -15.32 -24.84 -0.36
C ARG A 222 -13.79 -24.71 -0.34
N PRO A 223 -13.02 -25.80 -0.41
CA PRO A 223 -11.56 -25.72 -0.51
C PRO A 223 -11.11 -24.82 -1.68
N SER A 224 -10.04 -24.08 -1.51
CA SER A 224 -9.45 -23.27 -2.56
C SER A 224 -7.92 -23.33 -2.56
N ASP A 225 -7.35 -23.25 -3.76
CA ASP A 225 -5.91 -23.15 -4.01
C ASP A 225 -5.70 -22.13 -5.14
N THR A 226 -6.05 -20.86 -4.85
CA THR A 226 -6.05 -19.79 -5.85
C THR A 226 -4.65 -19.28 -6.06
N LYS A 227 -4.10 -19.52 -7.25
CA LYS A 227 -2.78 -19.03 -7.65
C LYS A 227 -2.81 -17.53 -7.96
N LEU A 228 -1.65 -16.89 -7.81
CA LEU A 228 -1.46 -15.55 -8.34
C LEU A 228 -1.73 -15.54 -9.85
N ALA A 229 -2.44 -14.52 -10.34
CA ALA A 229 -2.69 -14.35 -11.75
C ALA A 229 -1.39 -13.92 -12.46
N PRO A 230 -0.77 -14.76 -13.35
CA PRO A 230 0.52 -14.41 -13.95
C PRO A 230 0.50 -13.10 -14.72
N ALA A 231 -0.57 -12.85 -15.50
CA ALA A 231 -0.72 -11.61 -16.27
C ALA A 231 -0.72 -10.36 -15.38
N VAL A 232 -1.30 -10.44 -14.17
CA VAL A 232 -1.32 -9.34 -13.20
C VAL A 232 0.09 -9.09 -12.64
N VAL A 233 0.79 -10.17 -12.26
CA VAL A 233 2.16 -10.10 -11.73
C VAL A 233 3.13 -9.56 -12.79
N GLU A 234 3.06 -10.05 -14.01
CA GLU A 234 3.90 -9.62 -15.14
C GLU A 234 3.66 -8.14 -15.48
N ALA A 235 2.39 -7.73 -15.59
CA ALA A 235 2.04 -6.34 -15.89
C ALA A 235 2.55 -5.38 -14.80
N GLN A 236 2.40 -5.73 -13.53
CA GLN A 236 2.90 -4.88 -12.45
C GLN A 236 4.42 -4.86 -12.40
N ASN A 237 5.11 -5.99 -12.58
CA ASN A 237 6.56 -6.01 -12.60
C ASN A 237 7.13 -5.15 -13.74
N ALA A 238 6.51 -5.18 -14.91
CA ALA A 238 6.91 -4.34 -16.06
C ALA A 238 6.77 -2.82 -15.77
N LYS A 239 5.93 -2.42 -14.83
CA LYS A 239 5.79 -1.01 -14.41
C LYS A 239 6.75 -0.62 -13.29
N LEU A 240 7.45 -1.57 -12.69
CA LEU A 240 8.50 -1.30 -11.71
C LEU A 240 9.87 -1.07 -12.39
N ASP A 241 10.04 -1.54 -13.64
CA ASP A 241 11.26 -1.38 -14.45
C ASP A 241 11.31 0.02 -15.07
#